data_1c34ff16d514fd3adf84a8b5107bc351
#
_entry.id   1c34ff16d514fd3adf84a8b5107bc351
#
_cell.length_a   1.000
_cell.length_b   1.000
_cell.length_c   1.000
_cell.angle_alpha   90.00
_cell.angle_beta   90.00
_cell.angle_gamma   90.00
#
_symmetry.space_group_name_H-M   'P 1'
#
loop_
_entity.id
_entity.type
_entity.pdbx_description
1 polymer ?
#
loop_
_entity_poly.entity_id
_entity_poly.type
_entity_poly.pdbx_seq_one_letter_code
_entity_poly.pdbx_strand_id
1 'polypeptide(L)'
;MVVLVLGSPILPSKNNFVKALRKLHPEITTVVLNVNDKKTSMVLGEKETVIYGKGYIEDTLCGCTFRISPKSFYQVNPVQTEILYTKAIEYAGLTGKERIVDAYCGIGTIGLIAASKAKEVISVELNRDAVRDAVTNAKRNDIKNVQFYNADAGQFMVEMAEYRADQRKNQVPDATKSGKKATPDGNVDVVFMDPPRAGSDEAFFYLRSSGLLRSA
;
A
#
# COMPACT_ATOMS: atom_id res chain seq x y z
N MET A 1 -4.27 15.55 11.22
CA MET A 1 -4.94 15.97 9.97
C MET A 1 -6.44 16.06 10.18
N VAL A 2 -7.08 17.07 9.62
CA VAL A 2 -8.55 17.19 9.57
C VAL A 2 -8.98 17.15 8.12
N VAL A 3 -9.98 16.32 7.80
CA VAL A 3 -10.60 16.24 6.48
C VAL A 3 -12.07 16.64 6.62
N LEU A 4 -12.46 17.71 5.95
CA LEU A 4 -13.84 18.20 5.90
C LEU A 4 -14.50 17.63 4.63
N VAL A 5 -15.49 16.77 4.80
CA VAL A 5 -16.24 16.19 3.68
C VAL A 5 -17.52 16.99 3.48
N LEU A 6 -17.63 17.63 2.33
CA LEU A 6 -18.74 18.50 1.99
C LEU A 6 -19.40 18.05 0.68
N GLY A 7 -20.71 18.29 0.53
CA GLY A 7 -21.44 18.09 -0.72
C GLY A 7 -21.13 19.16 -1.80
N SER A 8 -20.29 20.15 -1.48
CA SER A 8 -19.96 21.29 -2.34
C SER A 8 -18.51 21.70 -2.14
N PRO A 9 -17.80 22.19 -3.17
CA PRO A 9 -16.43 22.68 -3.01
C PRO A 9 -16.34 24.02 -2.27
N ILE A 10 -17.46 24.60 -1.90
CA ILE A 10 -17.53 25.93 -1.28
C ILE A 10 -17.63 25.77 0.24
N LEU A 11 -16.63 26.28 0.94
CA LEU A 11 -16.64 26.46 2.40
C LEU A 11 -16.57 27.97 2.67
N PRO A 12 -17.67 28.64 3.03
CA PRO A 12 -17.67 30.04 3.39
C PRO A 12 -16.73 30.29 4.56
N SER A 13 -16.01 31.43 4.51
CA SER A 13 -15.07 31.80 5.58
C SER A 13 -14.02 30.75 5.94
N LYS A 14 -13.57 29.93 4.97
CA LYS A 14 -12.61 28.83 5.20
C LYS A 14 -11.35 29.27 5.96
N ASN A 15 -10.85 30.48 5.71
CA ASN A 15 -9.66 31.00 6.39
C ASN A 15 -9.93 31.28 7.88
N ASN A 16 -11.12 31.84 8.22
CA ASN A 16 -11.49 32.07 9.61
C ASN A 16 -11.75 30.75 10.34
N PHE A 17 -12.35 29.76 9.65
CA PHE A 17 -12.50 28.41 10.19
C PHE A 17 -11.17 27.79 10.54
N VAL A 18 -10.20 27.78 9.60
CA VAL A 18 -8.85 27.23 9.84
C VAL A 18 -8.15 27.96 10.98
N LYS A 19 -8.25 29.30 11.03
CA LYS A 19 -7.66 30.10 12.11
C LYS A 19 -8.24 29.76 13.46
N ALA A 20 -9.55 29.64 13.57
CA ALA A 20 -10.24 29.28 14.82
C ALA A 20 -9.90 27.85 15.24
N LEU A 21 -9.94 26.89 14.31
CA LEU A 21 -9.60 25.50 14.54
C LEU A 21 -8.19 25.36 15.11
N ARG A 22 -7.20 26.02 14.51
CA ARG A 22 -5.81 25.98 14.95
C ARG A 22 -5.53 26.73 16.26
N LYS A 23 -6.37 27.69 16.59
CA LYS A 23 -6.29 28.36 17.90
C LYS A 23 -6.68 27.40 19.02
N LEU A 24 -7.68 26.54 18.78
CA LEU A 24 -8.16 25.54 19.75
C LEU A 24 -7.29 24.28 19.74
N HIS A 25 -6.77 23.90 18.56
CA HIS A 25 -6.04 22.66 18.29
C HIS A 25 -4.74 22.97 17.53
N PRO A 26 -3.70 23.49 18.18
CA PRO A 26 -2.43 23.85 17.55
C PRO A 26 -1.69 22.64 16.97
N GLU A 27 -1.97 21.43 17.45
CA GLU A 27 -1.44 20.15 16.97
C GLU A 27 -1.92 19.78 15.55
N ILE A 28 -2.98 20.43 15.02
CA ILE A 28 -3.44 20.19 13.66
C ILE A 28 -2.45 20.79 12.67
N THR A 29 -1.80 19.93 11.91
CA THR A 29 -0.76 20.29 10.92
C THR A 29 -1.30 20.49 9.51
N THR A 30 -2.47 19.92 9.20
CA THR A 30 -3.09 20.06 7.86
C THR A 30 -4.60 19.94 7.91
N VAL A 31 -5.27 20.69 7.02
CA VAL A 31 -6.72 20.64 6.81
C VAL A 31 -7.00 20.49 5.32
N VAL A 32 -7.78 19.49 4.98
CA VAL A 32 -8.19 19.16 3.62
C VAL A 32 -9.71 19.26 3.49
N LEU A 33 -10.18 19.86 2.42
CA LEU A 33 -11.57 19.84 2.02
C LEU A 33 -11.73 18.76 0.96
N ASN A 34 -12.60 17.78 1.22
CA ASN A 34 -12.99 16.74 0.28
C ASN A 34 -14.42 16.98 -0.17
N VAL A 35 -14.67 16.83 -1.46
CA VAL A 35 -16.02 17.02 -2.03
C VAL A 35 -16.61 15.65 -2.33
N ASN A 36 -17.70 15.32 -1.63
CA ASN A 36 -18.49 14.12 -1.87
C ASN A 36 -19.98 14.48 -1.90
N ASP A 37 -20.52 14.57 -3.10
CA ASP A 37 -21.93 14.80 -3.37
C ASP A 37 -22.71 13.51 -3.69
N LYS A 38 -22.03 12.36 -3.67
CA LYS A 38 -22.61 11.06 -4.01
C LYS A 38 -23.26 10.41 -2.79
N LYS A 39 -24.46 9.86 -2.98
CA LYS A 39 -25.15 9.03 -1.99
C LYS A 39 -24.66 7.58 -2.08
N THR A 40 -23.41 7.33 -1.70
CA THR A 40 -22.80 6.00 -1.70
C THR A 40 -22.22 5.70 -0.32
N SER A 41 -21.78 4.46 -0.09
CA SER A 41 -21.09 4.06 1.14
C SER A 41 -19.69 4.66 1.26
N MET A 42 -19.16 5.26 0.20
CA MET A 42 -17.83 5.90 0.23
C MET A 42 -17.90 7.22 0.97
N VAL A 43 -17.10 7.36 2.01
CA VAL A 43 -17.02 8.59 2.83
C VAL A 43 -16.33 9.72 2.06
N LEU A 44 -15.25 9.42 1.34
CA LEU A 44 -14.47 10.43 0.62
C LEU A 44 -14.80 10.42 -0.88
N GLY A 45 -14.98 11.62 -1.43
CA GLY A 45 -15.09 11.83 -2.87
C GLY A 45 -13.73 11.94 -3.56
N GLU A 46 -13.77 12.15 -4.87
CA GLU A 46 -12.56 12.19 -5.69
C GLU A 46 -11.78 13.52 -5.57
N LYS A 47 -12.50 14.62 -5.40
CA LYS A 47 -11.91 15.98 -5.41
C LYS A 47 -11.49 16.40 -4.01
N GLU A 48 -10.23 16.81 -3.90
CA GLU A 48 -9.65 17.32 -2.67
C GLU A 48 -8.97 18.67 -2.89
N THR A 49 -9.06 19.53 -1.88
CA THR A 49 -8.38 20.82 -1.85
C THR A 49 -7.72 21.01 -0.49
N VAL A 50 -6.42 21.19 -0.47
CA VAL A 50 -5.70 21.54 0.77
C VAL A 50 -6.00 22.99 1.10
N ILE A 51 -6.62 23.23 2.26
CA ILE A 51 -6.94 24.57 2.72
C ILE A 51 -6.00 25.07 3.83
N TYR A 52 -5.19 24.15 4.39
CA TYR A 52 -4.11 24.46 5.31
C TYR A 52 -3.08 23.31 5.35
N GLY A 53 -1.78 23.67 5.46
CA GLY A 53 -0.68 22.72 5.62
C GLY A 53 -0.29 21.99 4.34
N LYS A 54 0.25 20.77 4.51
CA LYS A 54 0.85 19.98 3.40
C LYS A 54 -0.15 19.06 2.69
N GLY A 55 -1.37 18.86 3.23
CA GLY A 55 -2.36 17.91 2.70
C GLY A 55 -2.10 16.45 3.09
N TYR A 56 -1.14 16.20 3.97
CA TYR A 56 -0.81 14.89 4.51
C TYR A 56 -0.22 15.02 5.91
N ILE A 57 -0.19 13.92 6.64
CA ILE A 57 0.57 13.80 7.89
C ILE A 57 1.70 12.78 7.70
N GLU A 58 2.61 12.76 8.67
CA GLU A 58 3.73 11.84 8.72
C GLU A 58 3.69 11.09 10.05
N ASP A 59 4.00 9.80 10.00
CA ASP A 59 4.16 8.97 11.19
C ASP A 59 5.35 8.02 10.99
N THR A 60 5.93 7.55 12.09
CA THR A 60 7.05 6.61 12.06
C THR A 60 6.60 5.28 12.63
N LEU A 61 6.86 4.20 11.90
CA LEU A 61 6.50 2.83 12.26
C LEU A 61 7.68 1.91 11.97
N CYS A 62 8.15 1.15 12.98
CA CYS A 62 9.33 0.27 12.87
C CYS A 62 10.54 0.95 12.22
N GLY A 63 10.79 2.23 12.53
CA GLY A 63 11.91 3.00 12.00
C GLY A 63 11.74 3.56 10.59
N CYS A 64 10.64 3.26 9.89
CA CYS A 64 10.29 3.85 8.61
C CYS A 64 9.31 5.02 8.79
N THR A 65 9.54 6.12 8.07
CA THR A 65 8.64 7.28 8.08
C THR A 65 7.67 7.20 6.91
N PHE A 66 6.37 7.27 7.22
CA PHE A 66 5.30 7.17 6.25
C PHE A 66 4.58 8.50 6.07
N ARG A 67 4.37 8.88 4.81
CA ARG A 67 3.42 9.89 4.41
C ARG A 67 2.04 9.24 4.33
N ILE A 68 1.06 9.88 4.97
CA ILE A 68 -0.32 9.41 5.06
C ILE A 68 -1.23 10.50 4.48
N SER A 69 -1.81 10.26 3.31
CA SER A 69 -2.78 11.15 2.67
C SER A 69 -4.21 10.88 3.19
N PRO A 70 -5.19 11.76 2.92
CA PRO A 70 -6.56 11.57 3.39
C PRO A 70 -7.21 10.24 2.96
N LYS A 71 -6.86 9.73 1.78
CA LYS A 71 -7.39 8.48 1.21
C LYS A 71 -6.58 7.25 1.55
N SER A 72 -5.44 7.40 2.23
CA SER A 72 -4.59 6.28 2.62
C SER A 72 -5.16 5.57 3.82
N PHE A 73 -5.24 4.24 3.76
CA PHE A 73 -5.41 3.44 4.96
C PHE A 73 -4.09 3.39 5.74
N TYR A 74 -4.17 3.56 7.05
CA TYR A 74 -3.07 3.40 7.97
C TYR A 74 -3.57 2.82 9.28
N GLN A 75 -2.80 1.94 9.89
CA GLN A 75 -3.18 1.28 11.15
C GLN A 75 -3.27 2.29 12.29
N VAL A 76 -4.42 2.34 12.97
CA VAL A 76 -4.73 3.38 13.97
C VAL A 76 -4.03 3.17 15.32
N ASN A 77 -3.50 1.97 15.58
CA ASN A 77 -2.77 1.64 16.81
C ASN A 77 -1.30 1.33 16.50
N PRO A 78 -0.41 2.34 16.44
CA PRO A 78 0.97 2.15 16.01
C PRO A 78 1.74 1.17 16.91
N VAL A 79 1.51 1.20 18.23
CA VAL A 79 2.20 0.30 19.17
C VAL A 79 1.91 -1.18 18.87
N GLN A 80 0.63 -1.51 18.68
CA GLN A 80 0.25 -2.90 18.33
C GLN A 80 0.67 -3.26 16.91
N THR A 81 0.66 -2.30 16.00
CA THR A 81 1.10 -2.51 14.62
C THR A 81 2.59 -2.83 14.55
N GLU A 82 3.44 -2.14 15.32
CA GLU A 82 4.87 -2.46 15.41
C GLU A 82 5.12 -3.88 15.91
N ILE A 83 4.38 -4.29 16.95
CA ILE A 83 4.46 -5.66 17.49
C ILE A 83 4.05 -6.67 16.43
N LEU A 84 2.91 -6.43 15.75
CA LEU A 84 2.38 -7.32 14.72
C LEU A 84 3.35 -7.47 13.54
N TYR A 85 3.83 -6.34 13.01
CA TYR A 85 4.72 -6.35 11.84
C TYR A 85 6.10 -6.94 12.17
N THR A 86 6.65 -6.63 13.35
CA THR A 86 7.89 -7.25 13.82
C THR A 86 7.73 -8.77 13.89
N LYS A 87 6.60 -9.23 14.46
CA LYS A 87 6.32 -10.66 14.60
C LYS A 87 6.14 -11.36 13.25
N ALA A 88 5.41 -10.73 12.32
CA ALA A 88 5.23 -11.25 10.97
C ALA A 88 6.58 -11.39 10.23
N ILE A 89 7.46 -10.39 10.35
CA ILE A 89 8.78 -10.41 9.73
C ILE A 89 9.71 -11.45 10.41
N GLU A 90 9.61 -11.65 11.73
CA GLU A 90 10.31 -12.71 12.43
C GLU A 90 9.88 -14.10 11.92
N TYR A 91 8.57 -14.35 11.81
CA TYR A 91 8.06 -15.62 11.28
C TYR A 91 8.44 -15.86 9.81
N ALA A 92 8.60 -14.81 9.02
CA ALA A 92 9.08 -14.92 7.66
C ALA A 92 10.54 -15.41 7.56
N GLY A 93 11.34 -15.32 8.64
CA GLY A 93 12.70 -15.84 8.70
C GLY A 93 13.63 -15.25 7.65
N LEU A 94 13.48 -13.96 7.33
CA LEU A 94 14.23 -13.30 6.26
C LEU A 94 15.72 -13.21 6.57
N THR A 95 16.56 -13.58 5.59
CA THR A 95 18.03 -13.61 5.67
C THR A 95 18.73 -12.60 4.75
N GLY A 96 17.96 -11.81 4.01
CA GLY A 96 18.45 -10.88 2.98
C GLY A 96 18.56 -11.50 1.58
N LYS A 97 18.15 -12.75 1.41
CA LYS A 97 18.20 -13.46 0.12
C LYS A 97 16.83 -13.67 -0.50
N GLU A 98 15.78 -13.48 0.27
CA GLU A 98 14.42 -13.78 -0.09
C GLU A 98 13.85 -12.67 -0.97
N ARG A 99 13.06 -13.08 -1.96
CA ARG A 99 12.12 -12.24 -2.69
C ARG A 99 10.75 -12.37 -2.04
N ILE A 100 10.20 -11.25 -1.60
CA ILE A 100 8.91 -11.21 -0.91
C ILE A 100 7.86 -10.49 -1.74
N VAL A 101 6.61 -10.90 -1.58
CA VAL A 101 5.44 -10.17 -2.07
C VAL A 101 4.71 -9.57 -0.88
N ASP A 102 4.38 -8.28 -0.97
CA ASP A 102 3.46 -7.55 -0.10
C ASP A 102 2.17 -7.34 -0.88
N ALA A 103 1.23 -8.27 -0.71
CA ALA A 103 -0.07 -8.25 -1.36
C ALA A 103 -1.04 -7.38 -0.55
N TYR A 104 -1.80 -6.52 -1.24
CA TYR A 104 -2.64 -5.49 -0.62
C TYR A 104 -1.82 -4.45 0.16
N CYS A 105 -0.71 -4.00 -0.41
CA CYS A 105 0.34 -3.27 0.32
C CYS A 105 -0.09 -1.88 0.84
N GLY A 106 -1.22 -1.33 0.40
CA GLY A 106 -1.64 0.02 0.77
C GLY A 106 -0.57 1.06 0.43
N ILE A 107 -0.14 1.82 1.43
CA ILE A 107 0.96 2.79 1.30
C ILE A 107 2.35 2.16 1.49
N GLY A 108 2.43 0.83 1.44
CA GLY A 108 3.66 0.05 1.46
C GLY A 108 4.21 -0.26 2.86
N THR A 109 3.40 -0.25 3.91
CA THR A 109 3.89 -0.33 5.28
C THR A 109 4.67 -1.61 5.56
N ILE A 110 4.11 -2.78 5.30
CA ILE A 110 4.76 -4.07 5.61
C ILE A 110 5.98 -4.28 4.72
N GLY A 111 5.82 -4.10 3.41
CA GLY A 111 6.88 -4.34 2.44
C GLY A 111 8.09 -3.44 2.65
N LEU A 112 7.87 -2.14 2.95
CA LEU A 112 8.97 -1.20 3.19
C LEU A 112 9.71 -1.50 4.49
N ILE A 113 9.01 -1.89 5.55
CA ILE A 113 9.65 -2.29 6.81
C ILE A 113 10.46 -3.58 6.62
N ALA A 114 9.93 -4.56 5.86
CA ALA A 114 10.61 -5.82 5.58
C ALA A 114 11.78 -5.68 4.60
N ALA A 115 11.82 -4.61 3.80
CA ALA A 115 12.79 -4.42 2.72
C ALA A 115 14.26 -4.47 3.18
N SER A 116 14.55 -4.01 4.39
CA SER A 116 15.91 -4.07 4.97
C SER A 116 16.41 -5.50 5.22
N LYS A 117 15.50 -6.49 5.28
CA LYS A 117 15.79 -7.91 5.53
C LYS A 117 15.50 -8.79 4.33
N ALA A 118 15.13 -8.23 3.19
CA ALA A 118 14.81 -8.95 1.97
C ALA A 118 15.76 -8.56 0.82
N LYS A 119 15.95 -9.47 -0.13
CA LYS A 119 16.65 -9.18 -1.39
C LYS A 119 15.86 -8.23 -2.25
N GLU A 120 14.57 -8.49 -2.38
CA GLU A 120 13.64 -7.76 -3.23
C GLU A 120 12.23 -7.83 -2.67
N VAL A 121 11.49 -6.73 -2.80
CA VAL A 121 10.08 -6.62 -2.41
C VAL A 121 9.23 -6.29 -3.64
N ILE A 122 8.17 -7.06 -3.85
CA ILE A 122 7.16 -6.84 -4.87
C ILE A 122 5.89 -6.44 -4.14
N SER A 123 5.50 -5.17 -4.24
CA SER A 123 4.33 -4.62 -3.56
C SER A 123 3.19 -4.41 -4.55
N VAL A 124 2.01 -4.93 -4.24
CA VAL A 124 0.84 -4.92 -5.13
C VAL A 124 -0.34 -4.24 -4.43
N GLU A 125 -0.96 -3.28 -5.09
CA GLU A 125 -2.08 -2.51 -4.56
C GLU A 125 -3.01 -2.07 -5.70
N LEU A 126 -4.31 -2.22 -5.49
CA LEU A 126 -5.33 -1.83 -6.46
C LEU A 126 -5.53 -0.31 -6.51
N ASN A 127 -5.45 0.36 -5.36
CA ASN A 127 -5.69 1.79 -5.26
C ASN A 127 -4.47 2.58 -5.76
N ARG A 128 -4.64 3.27 -6.89
CA ARG A 128 -3.58 4.06 -7.53
C ARG A 128 -3.02 5.17 -6.63
N ASP A 129 -3.85 5.77 -5.78
CA ASP A 129 -3.40 6.85 -4.88
C ASP A 129 -2.53 6.28 -3.77
N ALA A 130 -2.88 5.10 -3.22
CA ALA A 130 -2.07 4.38 -2.26
C ALA A 130 -0.71 3.95 -2.86
N VAL A 131 -0.68 3.43 -4.09
CA VAL A 131 0.58 3.13 -4.81
C VAL A 131 1.47 4.35 -4.93
N ARG A 132 0.90 5.53 -5.24
CA ARG A 132 1.66 6.79 -5.34
C ARG A 132 2.29 7.19 -4.00
N ASP A 133 1.54 7.04 -2.92
CA ASP A 133 2.04 7.27 -1.57
C ASP A 133 3.11 6.24 -1.20
N ALA A 134 2.93 4.96 -1.55
CA ALA A 134 3.92 3.89 -1.32
C ALA A 134 5.25 4.18 -2.02
N VAL A 135 5.23 4.58 -3.30
CA VAL A 135 6.43 5.02 -4.04
C VAL A 135 7.11 6.22 -3.36
N THR A 136 6.32 7.16 -2.86
CA THR A 136 6.84 8.34 -2.13
C THR A 136 7.48 7.91 -0.82
N ASN A 137 6.88 6.96 -0.10
CA ASN A 137 7.37 6.40 1.15
C ASN A 137 8.68 5.61 0.96
N ALA A 138 8.79 4.82 -0.12
CA ALA A 138 10.04 4.16 -0.48
C ALA A 138 11.20 5.15 -0.67
N LYS A 139 10.96 6.21 -1.45
CA LYS A 139 11.95 7.26 -1.69
C LYS A 139 12.34 7.99 -0.40
N ARG A 140 11.37 8.28 0.47
CA ARG A 140 11.57 8.96 1.75
C ARG A 140 12.48 8.19 2.69
N ASN A 141 12.39 6.85 2.66
CA ASN A 141 13.19 5.95 3.49
C ASN A 141 14.45 5.43 2.78
N ASP A 142 14.80 5.95 1.59
CA ASP A 142 15.92 5.51 0.73
C ASP A 142 15.87 3.99 0.41
N ILE A 143 14.68 3.41 0.34
CA ILE A 143 14.47 2.00 0.01
C ILE A 143 14.41 1.84 -1.50
N LYS A 144 15.33 1.03 -2.07
CA LYS A 144 15.54 0.88 -3.52
C LYS A 144 15.19 -0.51 -4.05
N ASN A 145 15.12 -1.49 -3.16
CA ASN A 145 14.85 -2.89 -3.50
C ASN A 145 13.35 -3.24 -3.49
N VAL A 146 12.50 -2.27 -3.77
CA VAL A 146 11.05 -2.46 -3.85
C VAL A 146 10.52 -2.08 -5.23
N GLN A 147 9.60 -2.88 -5.76
CA GLN A 147 8.85 -2.61 -6.97
C GLN A 147 7.36 -2.54 -6.65
N PHE A 148 6.66 -1.52 -7.19
CA PHE A 148 5.23 -1.33 -6.95
C PHE A 148 4.44 -1.61 -8.22
N TYR A 149 3.35 -2.37 -8.08
CA TYR A 149 2.40 -2.72 -9.13
C TYR A 149 1.01 -2.23 -8.74
N ASN A 150 0.39 -1.45 -9.63
CA ASN A 150 -1.00 -1.06 -9.48
C ASN A 150 -1.88 -2.10 -10.17
N ALA A 151 -2.30 -3.10 -9.43
CA ALA A 151 -3.05 -4.24 -9.93
C ALA A 151 -3.91 -4.84 -8.81
N ASP A 152 -4.87 -5.67 -9.18
CA ASP A 152 -5.54 -6.57 -8.24
C ASP A 152 -4.54 -7.61 -7.75
N ALA A 153 -4.43 -7.77 -6.42
CA ALA A 153 -3.41 -8.61 -5.82
C ALA A 153 -3.66 -10.10 -6.12
N GLY A 154 -4.92 -10.53 -6.16
CA GLY A 154 -5.27 -11.90 -6.47
C GLY A 154 -4.90 -12.26 -7.91
N GLN A 155 -5.35 -11.45 -8.87
CA GLN A 155 -5.04 -11.65 -10.28
C GLN A 155 -3.53 -11.59 -10.53
N PHE A 156 -2.82 -10.64 -9.92
CA PHE A 156 -1.37 -10.50 -10.05
C PHE A 156 -0.62 -11.76 -9.59
N MET A 157 -1.04 -12.35 -8.46
CA MET A 157 -0.43 -13.56 -7.93
C MET A 157 -0.71 -14.78 -8.82
N VAL A 158 -1.90 -14.88 -9.41
CA VAL A 158 -2.22 -15.93 -10.40
C VAL A 158 -1.33 -15.79 -11.62
N GLU A 159 -1.21 -14.60 -12.20
CA GLU A 159 -0.34 -14.33 -13.35
C GLU A 159 1.13 -14.68 -13.06
N MET A 160 1.62 -14.37 -11.86
CA MET A 160 2.97 -14.78 -11.43
C MET A 160 3.13 -16.30 -11.37
N ALA A 161 2.12 -17.01 -10.87
CA ALA A 161 2.15 -18.47 -10.77
C ALA A 161 2.15 -19.14 -12.15
N GLU A 162 1.33 -18.63 -13.06
CA GLU A 162 1.26 -19.12 -14.45
C GLU A 162 2.57 -18.87 -15.18
N TYR A 163 3.15 -17.68 -15.05
CA TYR A 163 4.46 -17.36 -15.63
C TYR A 163 5.55 -18.34 -15.17
N ARG A 164 5.58 -18.69 -13.87
CA ARG A 164 6.50 -19.68 -13.33
C ARG A 164 6.26 -21.09 -13.89
N ALA A 165 5.00 -21.47 -14.06
CA ALA A 165 4.65 -22.78 -14.64
C ALA A 165 5.11 -22.90 -16.11
N ASP A 166 4.97 -21.82 -16.88
CA ASP A 166 5.40 -21.76 -18.28
C ASP A 166 6.92 -21.75 -18.43
N GLN A 167 7.63 -21.04 -17.57
CA GLN A 167 9.10 -21.08 -17.47
C GLN A 167 9.62 -22.52 -17.26
N ARG A 168 8.98 -23.29 -16.38
CA ARG A 168 9.34 -24.69 -16.11
C ARG A 168 9.10 -25.61 -17.31
N LYS A 169 8.17 -25.24 -18.20
CA LYS A 169 7.85 -25.99 -19.43
C LYS A 169 8.69 -25.57 -20.63
N ASN A 170 9.66 -24.67 -20.48
CA ASN A 170 10.44 -24.04 -21.58
C ASN A 170 9.57 -23.29 -22.62
N GLN A 171 8.36 -22.91 -22.27
CA GLN A 171 7.48 -22.12 -23.11
C GLN A 171 7.48 -20.67 -22.59
N VAL A 172 8.47 -19.88 -23.04
CA VAL A 172 8.55 -18.46 -22.67
C VAL A 172 7.74 -17.64 -23.68
N PRO A 173 6.61 -17.04 -23.31
CA PRO A 173 6.00 -16.00 -24.11
C PRO A 173 6.94 -14.78 -24.11
N ASP A 174 7.20 -14.23 -25.27
CA ASP A 174 8.00 -13.02 -25.44
C ASP A 174 7.30 -11.82 -24.76
N ALA A 175 7.72 -11.50 -23.53
CA ALA A 175 7.18 -10.44 -22.71
C ALA A 175 7.34 -9.03 -23.32
N THR A 176 8.10 -8.90 -24.43
CA THR A 176 8.35 -7.62 -25.11
C THR A 176 7.16 -7.14 -25.94
N LYS A 177 6.16 -8.00 -26.20
CA LYS A 177 5.05 -7.68 -27.11
C LYS A 177 3.83 -7.01 -26.49
N SER A 178 3.68 -6.94 -25.15
CA SER A 178 2.42 -6.50 -24.56
C SER A 178 2.39 -5.07 -24.02
N GLY A 179 3.49 -4.32 -24.00
CA GLY A 179 3.52 -2.94 -23.46
C GLY A 179 3.14 -2.83 -21.97
N LYS A 180 2.81 -3.94 -21.31
CA LYS A 180 2.61 -4.03 -19.87
C LYS A 180 3.96 -4.24 -19.19
N LYS A 181 4.16 -3.60 -18.04
CA LYS A 181 5.32 -3.85 -17.20
C LYS A 181 5.39 -5.37 -16.95
N ALA A 182 6.49 -6.00 -17.35
CA ALA A 182 6.62 -7.45 -17.25
C ALA A 182 6.35 -7.90 -15.81
N THR A 183 5.49 -8.90 -15.66
CA THR A 183 5.29 -9.57 -14.36
C THR A 183 6.64 -10.15 -13.94
N PRO A 184 7.09 -9.97 -12.69
CA PRO A 184 8.35 -10.55 -12.22
C PRO A 184 8.36 -12.06 -12.43
N ASP A 185 9.56 -12.62 -12.67
CA ASP A 185 9.71 -14.06 -12.71
C ASP A 185 9.12 -14.68 -11.42
N GLY A 186 8.29 -15.70 -11.53
CA GLY A 186 7.43 -16.20 -10.48
C GLY A 186 8.12 -16.80 -9.23
N ASN A 187 9.41 -16.52 -8.99
CA ASN A 187 10.11 -16.98 -7.80
C ASN A 187 9.85 -16.04 -6.62
N VAL A 188 9.03 -16.49 -5.69
CA VAL A 188 8.70 -15.79 -4.43
C VAL A 188 8.96 -16.75 -3.29
N ASP A 189 9.61 -16.26 -2.23
CA ASP A 189 9.95 -17.04 -1.04
C ASP A 189 8.91 -16.82 0.07
N VAL A 190 8.41 -15.58 0.21
CA VAL A 190 7.43 -15.20 1.24
C VAL A 190 6.38 -14.28 0.66
N VAL A 191 5.14 -14.45 1.10
CA VAL A 191 4.02 -13.54 0.80
C VAL A 191 3.45 -13.00 2.11
N PHE A 192 3.45 -11.68 2.27
CA PHE A 192 2.67 -10.99 3.27
C PHE A 192 1.30 -10.66 2.68
N MET A 193 0.24 -10.92 3.45
CA MET A 193 -1.13 -10.67 3.02
C MET A 193 -1.90 -9.98 4.14
N ASP A 194 -2.40 -8.78 3.87
CA ASP A 194 -3.34 -8.05 4.73
C ASP A 194 -4.58 -7.67 3.89
N PRO A 195 -5.41 -8.67 3.51
CA PRO A 195 -6.55 -8.46 2.61
C PRO A 195 -7.64 -7.63 3.30
N PRO A 196 -8.56 -7.01 2.52
CA PRO A 196 -9.74 -6.35 3.06
C PRO A 196 -10.62 -7.36 3.81
N ARG A 197 -11.58 -6.87 4.62
CA ARG A 197 -12.46 -7.72 5.46
C ARG A 197 -13.26 -8.77 4.70
N ALA A 198 -13.49 -8.57 3.40
CA ALA A 198 -14.09 -9.57 2.53
C ALA A 198 -13.17 -10.79 2.26
N GLY A 199 -11.93 -10.72 2.68
CA GLY A 199 -10.92 -11.75 2.47
C GLY A 199 -10.20 -11.61 1.12
N SER A 200 -9.26 -12.53 0.88
CA SER A 200 -8.71 -12.78 -0.45
C SER A 200 -9.58 -13.81 -1.15
N ASP A 201 -9.80 -13.63 -2.43
CA ASP A 201 -10.53 -14.55 -3.29
C ASP A 201 -9.77 -15.89 -3.55
N GLU A 202 -10.19 -16.65 -4.57
CA GLU A 202 -9.62 -17.96 -4.92
C GLU A 202 -8.11 -17.95 -5.21
N ALA A 203 -7.52 -16.81 -5.44
CA ALA A 203 -6.09 -16.65 -5.72
C ALA A 203 -5.18 -17.25 -4.63
N PHE A 204 -5.59 -17.19 -3.37
CA PHE A 204 -4.85 -17.81 -2.26
C PHE A 204 -4.77 -19.34 -2.39
N PHE A 205 -5.88 -19.98 -2.75
CA PHE A 205 -5.92 -21.43 -2.97
C PHE A 205 -5.04 -21.82 -4.16
N TYR A 206 -5.02 -20.99 -5.20
CA TYR A 206 -4.18 -21.22 -6.38
C TYR A 206 -2.68 -21.12 -6.04
N LEU A 207 -2.26 -20.16 -5.25
CA LEU A 207 -0.87 -20.02 -4.78
C LEU A 207 -0.39 -21.24 -4.00
N ARG A 208 -1.24 -21.77 -3.12
CA ARG A 208 -0.94 -22.97 -2.33
C ARG A 208 -0.80 -24.21 -3.22
N SER A 209 -1.71 -24.38 -4.19
CA SER A 209 -1.71 -25.53 -5.11
C SER A 209 -0.61 -25.44 -6.17
N SER A 210 -0.19 -24.25 -6.59
CA SER A 210 0.87 -24.04 -7.59
C SER A 210 2.29 -24.25 -7.06
N GLY A 211 2.45 -24.48 -5.74
CA GLY A 211 3.75 -24.64 -5.10
C GLY A 211 4.58 -23.33 -5.06
N LEU A 212 3.93 -22.19 -5.17
CA LEU A 212 4.53 -20.87 -4.98
C LEU A 212 4.83 -20.60 -3.50
N LEU A 213 3.97 -21.10 -2.62
CA LEU A 213 4.19 -21.04 -1.18
C LEU A 213 4.83 -22.36 -0.72
N ARG A 214 6.01 -22.29 -0.13
CA ARG A 214 6.51 -23.41 0.68
C ARG A 214 5.66 -23.46 1.95
N SER A 215 5.04 -24.61 2.21
CA SER A 215 4.45 -24.87 3.52
C SER A 215 5.57 -24.84 4.55
N ALA A 216 5.50 -23.91 5.50
CA ALA A 216 6.29 -23.97 6.72
C ALA A 216 5.77 -25.09 7.61
#